data_5b9aa1b38e9356178faf8c2d7d939c05
#
_entry.id   5b9aa1b38e9356178faf8c2d7d939c05
#
_cell.length_a   1.000
_cell.length_b   1.000
_cell.length_c   1.000
_cell.angle_alpha   90.00
_cell.angle_beta   90.00
_cell.angle_gamma   90.00
#
_symmetry.space_group_name_H-M   'P 1'
#
loop_
_entity.id
_entity.type
_entity.pdbx_description
1 polymer ?
#
loop_
_entity_poly.entity_id
_entity_poly.type
_entity_poly.pdbx_seq_one_letter_code
_entity_poly.pdbx_strand_id
1 'polypeptide(L)'
;MNAYPYIKNIDHEKVLKIADQVNADADQVVSKTLAQNDFVSVTLFAFSKGEDISTHDSIGDAMVTVIEGCGKFIVDDKEYIVNQGESLVMPAKKPHSVHAV
;
A
#
# COMPACT_ATOMS: atom_id res chain seq x y z
N MET A 1 -3.21 30.51 -14.24
CA MET A 1 -2.62 29.56 -13.28
C MET A 1 -2.77 28.16 -13.83
N ASN A 2 -1.69 27.40 -13.86
CA ASN A 2 -1.73 26.03 -14.35
C ASN A 2 -2.27 25.09 -13.28
N ALA A 3 -3.11 24.16 -13.69
CA ALA A 3 -3.56 23.10 -12.79
C ALA A 3 -2.48 22.02 -12.68
N TYR A 4 -2.40 21.38 -11.51
CA TYR A 4 -1.49 20.26 -11.25
C TYR A 4 -2.29 19.06 -10.79
N PRO A 5 -2.79 18.24 -11.71
CA PRO A 5 -3.61 17.08 -11.38
C PRO A 5 -2.74 15.93 -10.86
N TYR A 6 -2.35 15.98 -9.60
CA TYR A 6 -1.48 14.97 -8.98
C TYR A 6 -2.18 13.64 -8.72
N ILE A 7 -3.49 13.65 -8.51
CA ILE A 7 -4.26 12.43 -8.21
C ILE A 7 -4.77 11.82 -9.50
N LYS A 8 -4.44 10.54 -9.71
CA LYS A 8 -4.82 9.77 -10.90
C LYS A 8 -5.42 8.43 -10.53
N ASN A 9 -6.03 7.78 -11.50
CA ASN A 9 -6.56 6.41 -11.42
C ASN A 9 -7.76 6.22 -10.48
N ILE A 10 -8.33 7.30 -9.97
CA ILE A 10 -9.61 7.29 -9.26
C ILE A 10 -10.44 8.49 -9.71
N ASP A 11 -11.76 8.42 -9.54
CA ASP A 11 -12.66 9.49 -9.93
C ASP A 11 -12.46 10.73 -9.06
N HIS A 12 -12.53 11.90 -9.70
CA HIS A 12 -12.55 13.19 -9.01
C HIS A 12 -13.99 13.64 -8.79
N GLU A 13 -14.20 14.52 -7.81
CA GLU A 13 -15.51 15.10 -7.51
C GLU A 13 -16.60 14.05 -7.27
N LYS A 14 -16.21 12.93 -6.63
CA LYS A 14 -17.10 11.83 -6.33
C LYS A 14 -16.75 11.25 -4.98
N VAL A 15 -17.76 11.02 -4.15
CA VAL A 15 -17.57 10.29 -2.89
C VAL A 15 -17.39 8.81 -3.24
N LEU A 16 -16.35 8.21 -2.72
CA LEU A 16 -16.01 6.82 -3.00
C LEU A 16 -15.40 6.16 -1.77
N LYS A 17 -15.41 4.83 -1.75
CA LYS A 17 -14.71 4.05 -0.75
C LYS A 17 -13.35 3.63 -1.31
N ILE A 18 -12.29 3.95 -0.61
CA ILE A 18 -10.92 3.62 -1.05
C ILE A 18 -10.75 2.11 -1.21
N ALA A 19 -11.32 1.31 -0.31
CA ALA A 19 -11.22 -0.14 -0.38
C ALA A 19 -11.81 -0.74 -1.68
N ASP A 20 -12.77 -0.05 -2.30
CA ASP A 20 -13.40 -0.51 -3.53
C ASP A 20 -12.62 -0.11 -4.79
N GLN A 21 -11.54 0.66 -4.66
CA GLN A 21 -10.81 1.21 -5.81
C GLN A 21 -9.77 0.25 -6.39
N VAL A 22 -9.48 -0.83 -5.69
CA VAL A 22 -8.56 -1.85 -6.14
C VAL A 22 -9.11 -3.22 -5.70
N ASN A 23 -8.93 -4.23 -6.54
CA ASN A 23 -9.43 -5.56 -6.27
C ASN A 23 -8.46 -6.60 -6.83
N ALA A 24 -8.26 -7.69 -6.10
CA ALA A 24 -7.42 -8.81 -6.53
C ALA A 24 -8.27 -10.06 -6.68
N ASP A 25 -8.13 -10.72 -7.83
CA ASP A 25 -8.64 -12.08 -8.02
C ASP A 25 -7.74 -13.07 -7.28
N ALA A 26 -8.15 -14.35 -7.27
CA ALA A 26 -7.36 -15.41 -6.64
C ALA A 26 -5.91 -15.41 -7.18
N ASP A 27 -4.95 -15.60 -6.28
CA ASP A 27 -3.51 -15.71 -6.58
C ASP A 27 -2.90 -14.41 -7.16
N GLN A 28 -3.48 -13.25 -6.84
CA GLN A 28 -2.99 -11.97 -7.34
C GLN A 28 -2.58 -11.01 -6.24
N VAL A 29 -1.60 -10.17 -6.59
CA VAL A 29 -1.34 -8.89 -5.93
C VAL A 29 -1.52 -7.82 -7.01
N VAL A 30 -2.41 -6.87 -6.75
CA VAL A 30 -2.73 -5.79 -7.68
C VAL A 30 -2.39 -4.46 -7.05
N SER A 31 -1.75 -3.58 -7.80
CA SER A 31 -1.41 -2.24 -7.34
C SER A 31 -2.03 -1.17 -8.23
N LYS A 32 -2.38 -0.05 -7.62
CA LYS A 32 -2.91 1.12 -8.32
C LYS A 32 -2.28 2.37 -7.72
N THR A 33 -1.44 3.04 -8.51
CA THR A 33 -0.78 4.26 -8.07
C THR A 33 -1.73 5.44 -8.22
N LEU A 34 -1.95 6.17 -7.13
CA LEU A 34 -2.84 7.33 -7.10
C LEU A 34 -2.11 8.66 -7.26
N ALA A 35 -0.87 8.74 -6.79
CA ALA A 35 -0.04 9.92 -6.94
C ALA A 35 1.43 9.52 -6.89
N GLN A 36 2.24 10.21 -7.66
CA GLN A 36 3.68 9.94 -7.69
C GLN A 36 4.43 11.20 -8.16
N ASN A 37 5.45 11.58 -7.40
CA ASN A 37 6.40 12.60 -7.79
C ASN A 37 7.76 12.26 -7.17
N ASP A 38 8.73 13.18 -7.26
CA ASP A 38 10.08 12.94 -6.77
C ASP A 38 10.16 12.76 -5.24
N PHE A 39 9.11 13.14 -4.51
CA PHE A 39 9.12 13.16 -3.04
C PHE A 39 8.15 12.17 -2.41
N VAL A 40 7.00 11.93 -3.05
CA VAL A 40 5.93 11.12 -2.47
C VAL A 40 5.29 10.24 -3.54
N SER A 41 4.99 9.02 -3.16
CA SER A 41 4.17 8.09 -3.95
C SER A 41 3.06 7.53 -3.09
N VAL A 42 1.84 7.49 -3.63
CA VAL A 42 0.68 6.91 -2.95
C VAL A 42 0.14 5.79 -3.83
N THR A 43 0.12 4.57 -3.29
CA THR A 43 -0.30 3.39 -4.03
C THR A 43 -1.27 2.56 -3.20
N LEU A 44 -2.35 2.12 -3.83
CA LEU A 44 -3.26 1.12 -3.27
C LEU A 44 -2.79 -0.27 -3.67
N PHE A 45 -2.86 -1.21 -2.74
CA PHE A 45 -2.59 -2.62 -3.00
C PHE A 45 -3.77 -3.47 -2.60
N ALA A 46 -4.12 -4.44 -3.42
CA ALA A 46 -5.02 -5.51 -3.06
C ALA A 46 -4.28 -6.84 -3.17
N PHE A 47 -4.40 -7.65 -2.12
CA PHE A 47 -3.77 -8.98 -2.04
C PHE A 47 -4.85 -10.02 -1.94
N SER A 48 -4.80 -11.06 -2.75
CA SER A 48 -5.55 -12.24 -2.42
C SER A 48 -4.93 -12.93 -1.21
N LYS A 49 -5.75 -13.64 -0.43
CA LYS A 49 -5.30 -14.31 0.79
C LYS A 49 -4.12 -15.22 0.51
N GLY A 50 -3.07 -15.10 1.32
CA GLY A 50 -1.87 -15.90 1.22
C GLY A 50 -0.79 -15.36 0.27
N GLU A 51 -1.09 -14.30 -0.49
CA GLU A 51 -0.11 -13.70 -1.38
C GLU A 51 0.85 -12.77 -0.63
N ASP A 52 2.05 -12.66 -1.16
CA ASP A 52 3.16 -11.93 -0.51
C ASP A 52 3.84 -10.97 -1.46
N ILE A 53 4.45 -9.93 -0.89
CA ILE A 53 5.54 -9.19 -1.53
C ILE A 53 6.81 -9.58 -0.81
N SER A 54 7.79 -10.10 -1.57
CA SER A 54 9.06 -10.56 -1.02
C SER A 54 9.89 -9.42 -0.42
N THR A 55 10.89 -9.78 0.37
CA THR A 55 11.74 -8.82 1.06
C THR A 55 12.42 -7.87 0.08
N HIS A 56 12.31 -6.59 0.35
CA HIS A 56 12.92 -5.50 -0.40
C HIS A 56 13.18 -4.33 0.54
N ASP A 57 13.87 -3.32 0.06
CA ASP A 57 14.03 -2.04 0.79
C ASP A 57 13.66 -0.87 -0.11
N SER A 58 13.60 0.31 0.48
CA SER A 58 13.37 1.55 -0.26
C SER A 58 14.26 2.67 0.29
N ILE A 59 14.53 3.65 -0.56
CA ILE A 59 15.37 4.79 -0.17
C ILE A 59 14.64 5.78 0.76
N GLY A 60 13.31 5.74 0.77
CA GLY A 60 12.49 6.58 1.63
C GLY A 60 11.69 5.75 2.64
N ASP A 61 11.14 6.44 3.62
CA ASP A 61 10.21 5.84 4.56
C ASP A 61 8.94 5.39 3.84
N ALA A 62 8.38 4.26 4.25
CA ALA A 62 7.10 3.79 3.74
C ALA A 62 6.10 3.71 4.89
N MET A 63 4.97 4.39 4.74
CA MET A 63 3.85 4.27 5.67
C MET A 63 2.77 3.43 5.00
N VAL A 64 2.32 2.40 5.69
CA VAL A 64 1.25 1.55 5.24
C VAL A 64 0.06 1.66 6.18
N THR A 65 -1.14 1.72 5.62
CA THR A 65 -2.40 1.67 6.35
C THR A 65 -3.22 0.52 5.78
N VAL A 66 -3.66 -0.39 6.65
CA VAL A 66 -4.55 -1.49 6.25
C VAL A 66 -5.98 -0.97 6.24
N ILE A 67 -6.58 -0.90 5.07
CA ILE A 67 -7.93 -0.38 4.88
C ILE A 67 -8.96 -1.48 5.11
N GLU A 68 -8.64 -2.70 4.73
CA GLU A 68 -9.52 -3.85 4.84
C GLU A 68 -8.69 -5.11 5.06
N GLY A 69 -9.09 -5.95 6.01
CA GLY A 69 -8.43 -7.20 6.31
C GLY A 69 -7.28 -7.06 7.29
N CYS A 70 -6.25 -7.86 7.10
CA CYS A 70 -5.11 -7.97 8.01
C CYS A 70 -3.84 -8.30 7.22
N GLY A 71 -2.75 -7.66 7.57
CA GLY A 71 -1.45 -7.92 6.98
C GLY A 71 -0.39 -8.24 8.04
N LYS A 72 0.53 -9.13 7.67
CA LYS A 72 1.74 -9.39 8.44
C LYS A 72 2.91 -8.72 7.73
N PHE A 73 3.60 -7.84 8.43
CA PHE A 73 4.74 -7.11 7.91
C PHE A 73 5.99 -7.51 8.68
N ILE A 74 7.05 -7.84 7.97
CA ILE A 74 8.34 -8.14 8.58
C ILE A 74 9.28 -7.01 8.22
N VAL A 75 9.77 -6.31 9.25
CA VAL A 75 10.70 -5.20 9.08
C VAL A 75 11.96 -5.51 9.88
N ASP A 76 13.07 -5.62 9.19
CA ASP A 76 14.37 -5.88 9.81
C ASP A 76 14.31 -7.08 10.78
N ASP A 77 13.76 -8.20 10.32
CA ASP A 77 13.53 -9.46 11.03
C ASP A 77 12.49 -9.42 12.16
N LYS A 78 11.82 -8.30 12.36
CA LYS A 78 10.77 -8.18 13.36
C LYS A 78 9.40 -8.21 12.69
N GLU A 79 8.50 -9.01 13.26
CA GLU A 79 7.16 -9.24 12.74
C GLU A 79 6.13 -8.30 13.36
N TYR A 80 5.26 -7.73 12.52
CA TYR A 80 4.17 -6.84 12.93
C TYR A 80 2.87 -7.28 12.28
N ILE A 81 1.82 -7.41 13.07
CA ILE A 81 0.47 -7.63 12.57
C ILE A 81 -0.23 -6.28 12.54
N VAL A 82 -0.72 -5.91 11.36
CA VAL A 82 -1.44 -4.65 11.15
C VAL A 82 -2.87 -4.99 10.76
N ASN A 83 -3.81 -4.61 11.60
CA ASN A 83 -5.24 -4.85 11.39
C ASN A 83 -5.91 -3.68 10.67
N GLN A 84 -7.13 -3.91 10.22
CA GLN A 84 -7.92 -2.87 9.57
C GLN A 84 -7.96 -1.58 10.38
N GLY A 85 -7.65 -0.46 9.74
CA GLY A 85 -7.61 0.85 10.35
C GLY A 85 -6.29 1.20 11.03
N GLU A 86 -5.35 0.26 11.11
CA GLU A 86 -4.05 0.48 11.72
C GLU A 86 -2.99 0.80 10.68
N SER A 87 -1.92 1.45 11.12
CA SER A 87 -0.82 1.86 10.26
C SER A 87 0.54 1.47 10.86
N LEU A 88 1.52 1.33 9.97
CA LEU A 88 2.90 1.04 10.32
C LEU A 88 3.82 1.87 9.43
N VAL A 89 4.84 2.50 10.02
CA VAL A 89 5.90 3.15 9.25
C VAL A 89 7.10 2.21 9.19
N MET A 90 7.53 1.91 7.99
CA MET A 90 8.72 1.12 7.71
C MET A 90 9.85 2.09 7.33
N PRO A 91 10.88 2.23 8.18
CA PRO A 91 11.94 3.20 7.93
C PRO A 91 12.72 2.95 6.64
N ALA A 92 13.24 4.02 6.06
CA ALA A 92 14.09 3.98 4.89
C ALA A 92 15.24 2.96 5.05
N LYS A 93 15.54 2.24 3.98
CA LYS A 93 16.64 1.28 3.85
C LYS A 93 16.57 0.07 4.77
N LYS A 94 15.51 -0.13 5.51
CA LYS A 94 15.29 -1.37 6.27
C LYS A 94 14.59 -2.41 5.40
N PRO A 95 15.13 -3.64 5.33
CA PRO A 95 14.46 -4.72 4.59
C PRO A 95 13.06 -4.98 5.15
N HIS A 96 12.09 -5.12 4.27
CA HIS A 96 10.72 -5.42 4.69
C HIS A 96 10.00 -6.30 3.68
N SER A 97 9.04 -7.07 4.19
CA SER A 97 8.15 -7.91 3.38
C SER A 97 6.72 -7.80 3.87
N VAL A 98 5.79 -8.18 3.01
CA VAL A 98 4.35 -8.07 3.27
C VAL A 98 3.68 -9.40 2.96
N HIS A 99 2.84 -9.86 3.89
CA HIS A 99 2.11 -11.13 3.76
C HIS A 99 0.63 -10.90 4.06
N ALA A 100 -0.23 -11.25 3.11
CA ALA A 100 -1.68 -11.19 3.31
C ALA A 100 -2.13 -12.36 4.19
N VAL A 101 -2.85 -12.04 5.22
CA VAL A 101 -3.33 -13.04 6.20
C VAL A 101 -4.76 -13.46 5.89
#